data_5b09b91b33bb5da803a6f8ae8ef72096
#
_entry.id   5b09b91b33bb5da803a6f8ae8ef72096
#
_cell.length_a   1.000
_cell.length_b   1.000
_cell.length_c   1.000
_cell.angle_alpha   90.00
_cell.angle_beta   90.00
_cell.angle_gamma   90.00
#
_symmetry.space_group_name_H-M   'P 1'
#
loop_
_entity.id
_entity.type
_entity.pdbx_description
1 polymer ?
#
loop_
_entity_poly.entity_id
_entity_poly.type
_entity_poly.pdbx_seq_one_letter_code
_entity_poly.pdbx_strand_id
1 'polypeptide(L)'
;MSAWLWPTTADVGMRVFANSFPSLLTEAANGMQNYLMSESSARRINSVVRNTGEWRVRSDHRAADAEFLYLAWLDEILYRAEVKRQWYVDGMVKITTDDDGELTAVAQVSYVNADEIEREIEIKAVTTHRLVVGEVQAGQTLSSPWDDVPAFDGPGWYADVVFDI
;
A
#
# COMPACT_ATOMS: atom_id res chain seq x y z
N MET A 1 10.19 -3.10 -9.91
CA MET A 1 9.43 -1.98 -9.32
C MET A 1 7.97 -2.20 -9.61
N SER A 2 7.13 -2.14 -8.60
CA SER A 2 5.68 -2.41 -8.69
C SER A 2 4.82 -1.19 -8.36
N ALA A 3 5.40 -0.14 -7.81
CA ALA A 3 4.72 1.10 -7.45
C ALA A 3 5.35 2.29 -8.19
N TRP A 4 4.48 3.17 -8.70
CA TRP A 4 4.82 4.30 -9.53
C TRP A 4 4.09 5.54 -9.04
N LEU A 5 4.82 6.64 -8.84
CA LEU A 5 4.23 7.91 -8.45
C LEU A 5 3.83 8.72 -9.68
N TRP A 6 2.75 9.48 -9.56
CA TRP A 6 2.33 10.42 -10.58
C TRP A 6 1.89 11.74 -9.94
N PRO A 7 2.24 12.89 -10.54
CA PRO A 7 1.94 14.19 -9.96
C PRO A 7 0.47 14.56 -10.06
N THR A 8 -0.02 15.25 -9.05
CA THR A 8 -1.27 16.01 -9.09
C THR A 8 -1.00 17.47 -8.73
N THR A 9 -2.03 18.33 -8.71
CA THR A 9 -1.84 19.77 -8.48
C THR A 9 -1.26 20.11 -7.11
N ALA A 10 -1.62 19.37 -6.06
CA ALA A 10 -1.21 19.63 -4.67
C ALA A 10 -0.84 18.39 -3.89
N ASP A 11 -1.05 17.23 -4.47
CA ASP A 11 -0.94 15.93 -3.84
C ASP A 11 -0.03 15.01 -4.67
N VAL A 12 0.10 13.77 -4.26
CA VAL A 12 0.80 12.76 -5.05
C VAL A 12 -0.09 11.53 -5.24
N GLY A 13 -0.14 11.01 -6.45
CA GLY A 13 -0.78 9.75 -6.76
C GLY A 13 0.22 8.62 -6.82
N MET A 14 -0.25 7.40 -6.55
CA MET A 14 0.53 6.18 -6.68
C MET A 14 -0.29 5.12 -7.40
N ARG A 15 0.27 4.53 -8.45
CA ARG A 15 -0.25 3.33 -9.11
C ARG A 15 0.60 2.14 -8.74
N VAL A 16 -0.04 1.04 -8.39
CA VAL A 16 0.62 -0.19 -7.97
C VAL A 16 0.10 -1.35 -8.81
N PHE A 17 0.99 -2.27 -9.15
CA PHE A 17 0.68 -3.51 -9.85
C PHE A 17 1.09 -4.73 -9.01
N ALA A 18 0.31 -5.80 -9.12
CA ALA A 18 0.62 -7.07 -8.48
C ALA A 18 -0.06 -8.25 -9.19
N ASN A 19 0.39 -9.47 -8.90
CA ASN A 19 -0.20 -10.69 -9.46
C ASN A 19 -1.51 -11.11 -8.79
N SER A 20 -1.74 -10.64 -7.57
CA SER A 20 -2.93 -10.95 -6.76
C SER A 20 -3.33 -9.78 -5.90
N PHE A 21 -4.55 -9.78 -5.41
CA PHE A 21 -5.01 -8.72 -4.50
C PHE A 21 -4.24 -8.73 -3.16
N PRO A 22 -3.96 -9.86 -2.50
CA PRO A 22 -3.09 -9.85 -1.32
C PRO A 22 -1.71 -9.24 -1.58
N SER A 23 -1.08 -9.59 -2.69
CA SER A 23 0.22 -9.01 -3.09
C SER A 23 0.11 -7.51 -3.39
N LEU A 24 -1.02 -7.04 -3.91
CA LEU A 24 -1.26 -5.63 -4.16
C LEU A 24 -1.17 -4.81 -2.87
N LEU A 25 -1.69 -5.34 -1.76
CA LEU A 25 -1.60 -4.69 -0.45
C LEU A 25 -0.14 -4.55 0.00
N THR A 26 0.67 -5.60 -0.14
CA THR A 26 2.09 -5.54 0.25
C THR A 26 2.89 -4.61 -0.64
N GLU A 27 2.66 -4.62 -1.95
CA GLU A 27 3.33 -3.72 -2.89
C GLU A 27 2.94 -2.25 -2.64
N ALA A 28 1.69 -1.99 -2.29
CA ALA A 28 1.21 -0.66 -1.94
C ALA A 28 1.88 -0.13 -0.67
N ALA A 29 1.97 -0.96 0.37
CA ALA A 29 2.67 -0.60 1.60
C ALA A 29 4.15 -0.28 1.33
N ASN A 30 4.82 -1.13 0.54
CA ASN A 30 6.21 -0.91 0.15
C ASN A 30 6.39 0.41 -0.63
N GLY A 31 5.51 0.66 -1.60
CA GLY A 31 5.56 1.89 -2.41
C GLY A 31 5.37 3.15 -1.56
N MET A 32 4.38 3.14 -0.67
CA MET A 32 4.11 4.25 0.23
C MET A 32 5.27 4.49 1.20
N GLN A 33 5.80 3.44 1.83
CA GLN A 33 6.92 3.56 2.77
C GLN A 33 8.20 4.04 2.09
N ASN A 34 8.48 3.56 0.89
CA ASN A 34 9.62 4.02 0.10
C ASN A 34 9.51 5.51 -0.28
N TYR A 35 8.30 5.99 -0.53
CA TYR A 35 8.06 7.40 -0.82
C TYR A 35 8.30 8.30 0.40
N LEU A 36 7.97 7.83 1.59
CA LEU A 36 8.12 8.60 2.84
C LEU A 36 9.56 8.63 3.35
N MET A 37 10.30 7.57 3.13
CA MET A 37 11.60 7.30 3.75
C MET A 37 12.72 8.05 3.03
N SER A 38 13.68 8.58 3.79
CA SER A 38 14.89 9.16 3.21
C SER A 38 15.75 8.10 2.51
N GLU A 39 16.55 8.53 1.54
CA GLU A 39 17.49 7.65 0.87
C GLU A 39 18.49 7.03 1.86
N SER A 40 18.93 7.79 2.85
CA SER A 40 19.81 7.32 3.92
C SER A 40 19.17 6.19 4.72
N SER A 41 17.90 6.34 5.11
CA SER A 41 17.16 5.29 5.82
C SER A 41 16.93 4.07 4.94
N ALA A 42 16.63 4.25 3.65
CA ALA A 42 16.45 3.16 2.70
C ALA A 42 17.69 2.28 2.56
N ARG A 43 18.88 2.89 2.57
CA ARG A 43 20.16 2.15 2.48
C ARG A 43 20.48 1.30 3.71
N ARG A 44 20.01 1.70 4.89
CA ARG A 44 20.36 1.04 6.17
C ARG A 44 19.21 0.29 6.83
N ILE A 45 18.01 0.29 6.24
CA ILE A 45 16.84 -0.34 6.85
C ILE A 45 17.05 -1.84 7.14
N ASN A 46 17.84 -2.52 6.30
CA ASN A 46 18.14 -3.93 6.49
C ASN A 46 19.12 -4.20 7.64
N SER A 47 19.78 -3.18 8.17
CA SER A 47 20.66 -3.27 9.34
C SER A 47 19.97 -2.92 10.66
N VAL A 48 18.74 -2.42 10.60
CA VAL A 48 17.93 -2.10 11.79
C VAL A 48 17.31 -3.38 12.35
N VAL A 49 17.22 -3.46 13.69
CA VAL A 49 16.61 -4.62 14.37
C VAL A 49 15.18 -4.81 13.88
N ARG A 50 14.90 -6.02 13.39
CA ARG A 50 13.62 -6.39 12.83
C ARG A 50 12.78 -7.15 13.84
N ASN A 51 11.51 -6.77 13.92
CA ASN A 51 10.48 -7.44 14.71
C ASN A 51 9.45 -8.04 13.78
N THR A 52 8.71 -9.02 14.29
CA THR A 52 7.60 -9.66 13.54
C THR A 52 6.32 -9.62 14.35
N GLY A 53 5.20 -9.62 13.66
CA GLY A 53 3.89 -9.63 14.27
C GLY A 53 2.79 -9.95 13.30
N GLU A 54 1.60 -10.19 13.82
CA GLU A 54 0.38 -10.34 13.01
C GLU A 54 -0.44 -9.06 13.10
N TRP A 55 -0.72 -8.45 11.95
CA TRP A 55 -1.59 -7.30 11.85
C TRP A 55 -2.90 -7.68 11.17
N ARG A 56 -4.01 -7.22 11.74
CA ARG A 56 -5.35 -7.45 11.20
C ARG A 56 -5.98 -6.12 10.84
N VAL A 57 -6.47 -6.02 9.62
CA VAL A 57 -7.10 -4.80 9.11
C VAL A 57 -8.44 -5.18 8.49
N ARG A 58 -9.51 -4.55 8.97
CA ARG A 58 -10.87 -4.74 8.47
C ARG A 58 -11.25 -3.57 7.57
N SER A 59 -12.04 -3.86 6.55
CA SER A 59 -12.54 -2.81 5.65
C SER A 59 -13.57 -1.89 6.31
N ASP A 60 -14.20 -2.33 7.40
CA ASP A 60 -15.32 -1.65 8.06
C ASP A 60 -16.53 -1.38 7.15
N HIS A 61 -16.63 -2.14 6.07
CA HIS A 61 -17.74 -2.10 5.11
C HIS A 61 -18.30 -3.50 4.87
N ARG A 62 -19.64 -3.61 4.91
CA ARG A 62 -20.35 -4.88 4.73
C ARG A 62 -20.34 -5.42 3.31
N ALA A 63 -19.91 -4.63 2.34
CA ALA A 63 -19.67 -5.12 0.98
C ALA A 63 -18.24 -5.63 0.87
N ALA A 64 -18.04 -6.70 0.12
CA ALA A 64 -16.70 -7.20 -0.24
C ALA A 64 -16.03 -6.21 -1.21
N ASP A 65 -15.73 -5.02 -0.72
CA ASP A 65 -15.19 -3.91 -1.49
C ASP A 65 -13.67 -3.84 -1.31
N ALA A 66 -12.96 -4.23 -2.35
CA ALA A 66 -11.51 -4.22 -2.38
C ALA A 66 -10.92 -2.81 -2.17
N GLU A 67 -11.58 -1.76 -2.64
CA GLU A 67 -11.11 -0.38 -2.53
C GLU A 67 -11.08 0.07 -1.06
N PHE A 68 -12.12 -0.26 -0.29
CA PHE A 68 -12.16 0.08 1.12
C PHE A 68 -11.14 -0.71 1.96
N LEU A 69 -10.90 -1.97 1.64
CA LEU A 69 -9.84 -2.72 2.31
C LEU A 69 -8.45 -2.15 1.97
N TYR A 70 -8.22 -1.80 0.71
CA TYR A 70 -6.98 -1.17 0.27
C TYR A 70 -6.72 0.15 1.01
N LEU A 71 -7.74 1.01 1.12
CA LEU A 71 -7.69 2.26 1.88
C LEU A 71 -7.39 2.01 3.36
N ALA A 72 -8.14 1.11 4.00
CA ALA A 72 -7.97 0.76 5.41
C ALA A 72 -6.56 0.19 5.69
N TRP A 73 -6.03 -0.59 4.77
CA TRP A 73 -4.68 -1.14 4.86
C TRP A 73 -3.61 -0.04 4.88
N LEU A 74 -3.66 0.90 3.95
CA LEU A 74 -2.70 2.00 3.89
C LEU A 74 -2.83 2.95 5.10
N ASP A 75 -4.05 3.24 5.55
CA ASP A 75 -4.28 4.00 6.77
C ASP A 75 -3.68 3.32 8.00
N GLU A 76 -3.82 2.00 8.11
CA GLU A 76 -3.23 1.24 9.22
C GLU A 76 -1.70 1.29 9.19
N ILE A 77 -1.08 1.19 8.02
CA ILE A 77 0.38 1.31 7.86
C ILE A 77 0.86 2.67 8.39
N LEU A 78 0.19 3.75 8.01
CA LEU A 78 0.50 5.11 8.52
C LEU A 78 0.28 5.21 10.02
N TYR A 79 -0.85 4.75 10.52
CA TYR A 79 -1.18 4.77 11.95
C TYR A 79 -0.13 4.03 12.78
N ARG A 80 0.29 2.86 12.35
CA ARG A 80 1.30 2.08 13.08
C ARG A 80 2.66 2.77 13.12
N ALA A 81 3.05 3.41 12.03
CA ALA A 81 4.28 4.19 12.00
C ALA A 81 4.21 5.40 12.96
N GLU A 82 3.09 6.13 12.96
CA GLU A 82 2.92 7.35 13.74
C GLU A 82 2.67 7.08 15.24
N VAL A 83 1.79 6.15 15.54
CA VAL A 83 1.27 5.94 16.90
C VAL A 83 1.95 4.78 17.60
N LYS A 84 2.08 3.65 16.89
CA LYS A 84 2.70 2.43 17.45
C LYS A 84 4.21 2.41 17.31
N ARG A 85 4.78 3.36 16.56
CA ARG A 85 6.21 3.42 16.23
C ARG A 85 6.70 2.15 15.53
N GLN A 86 5.85 1.55 14.72
CA GLN A 86 6.10 0.33 13.96
C GLN A 86 6.14 0.67 12.46
N TRP A 87 7.33 0.69 11.91
CA TRP A 87 7.55 0.94 10.49
C TRP A 87 7.52 -0.36 9.70
N TYR A 88 6.51 -0.52 8.86
CA TYR A 88 6.36 -1.69 7.99
C TYR A 88 7.55 -1.82 7.05
N VAL A 89 8.11 -3.03 6.94
CA VAL A 89 9.21 -3.34 6.01
C VAL A 89 8.79 -4.38 4.98
N ASP A 90 8.13 -5.45 5.43
CA ASP A 90 7.73 -6.56 4.57
C ASP A 90 6.58 -7.33 5.20
N GLY A 91 5.85 -8.10 4.40
CA GLY A 91 4.76 -8.89 4.91
C GLY A 91 4.17 -9.87 3.90
N MET A 92 3.43 -10.82 4.44
CA MET A 92 2.56 -11.73 3.67
C MET A 92 1.12 -11.50 4.13
N VAL A 93 0.24 -11.23 3.19
CA VAL A 93 -1.17 -10.94 3.46
C VAL A 93 -2.05 -12.09 2.99
N LYS A 94 -3.01 -12.45 3.84
CA LYS A 94 -4.13 -13.31 3.50
C LYS A 94 -5.41 -12.51 3.68
N ILE A 95 -6.32 -12.58 2.73
CA ILE A 95 -7.61 -11.89 2.78
C ILE A 95 -8.69 -12.92 3.08
N THR A 96 -9.52 -12.61 4.08
CA THR A 96 -10.67 -13.41 4.47
C THR A 96 -11.95 -12.57 4.37
N THR A 97 -13.07 -13.25 4.13
CA THR A 97 -14.39 -12.63 4.13
C THR A 97 -15.17 -13.20 5.31
N ASP A 98 -15.73 -12.36 6.15
CA ASP A 98 -16.59 -12.80 7.25
C ASP A 98 -18.02 -13.10 6.79
N ASP A 99 -18.87 -13.56 7.72
CA ASP A 99 -20.26 -13.92 7.43
C ASP A 99 -21.10 -12.71 6.96
N ASP A 100 -20.69 -11.50 7.31
CA ASP A 100 -21.35 -10.25 6.89
C ASP A 100 -20.84 -9.75 5.52
N GLY A 101 -19.90 -10.45 4.89
CA GLY A 101 -19.28 -10.07 3.63
C GLY A 101 -18.18 -9.01 3.76
N GLU A 102 -17.77 -8.70 4.99
CA GLU A 102 -16.68 -7.76 5.25
C GLU A 102 -15.32 -8.40 5.01
N LEU A 103 -14.45 -7.68 4.32
CA LEU A 103 -13.08 -8.15 4.06
C LEU A 103 -12.16 -7.84 5.24
N THR A 104 -11.29 -8.80 5.56
CA THR A 104 -10.22 -8.65 6.55
C THR A 104 -8.89 -9.08 5.93
N ALA A 105 -7.89 -8.21 6.03
CA ALA A 105 -6.50 -8.56 5.74
C ALA A 105 -5.83 -9.04 7.02
N VAL A 106 -5.28 -10.24 6.97
CA VAL A 106 -4.45 -10.81 8.05
C VAL A 106 -3.03 -10.90 7.52
N ALA A 107 -2.13 -10.12 8.11
CA ALA A 107 -0.78 -9.97 7.62
C ALA A 107 0.24 -10.47 8.64
N GLN A 108 1.16 -11.33 8.20
CA GLN A 108 2.41 -11.61 8.92
C GLN A 108 3.41 -10.56 8.49
N VAL A 109 3.81 -9.69 9.40
CA VAL A 109 4.56 -8.47 9.09
C VAL A 109 5.93 -8.49 9.75
N SER A 110 6.93 -8.04 9.01
CA SER A 110 8.22 -7.60 9.56
C SER A 110 8.22 -6.07 9.65
N TYR A 111 8.62 -5.54 10.79
CA TYR A 111 8.69 -4.11 11.01
C TYR A 111 9.91 -3.72 11.84
N VAL A 112 10.31 -2.46 11.74
CA VAL A 112 11.37 -1.86 12.54
C VAL A 112 10.82 -0.73 13.38
N ASN A 113 11.58 -0.24 14.37
CA ASN A 113 11.19 0.93 15.13
C ASN A 113 11.18 2.16 14.21
N ALA A 114 10.04 2.84 14.13
CA ALA A 114 9.89 4.03 13.30
C ALA A 114 10.82 5.18 13.69
N ASP A 115 11.33 5.22 14.93
CA ASP A 115 12.31 6.22 15.37
C ASP A 115 13.67 6.06 14.69
N GLU A 116 13.95 4.88 14.12
CA GLU A 116 15.17 4.60 13.34
C GLU A 116 15.06 5.06 11.89
N ILE A 117 13.88 5.51 11.45
CA ILE A 117 13.58 5.88 10.07
C ILE A 117 13.44 7.39 9.98
N GLU A 118 14.30 8.00 9.18
CA GLU A 118 14.17 9.39 8.78
C GLU A 118 13.20 9.50 7.61
N ARG A 119 12.23 10.40 7.72
CA ARG A 119 11.24 10.69 6.69
C ARG A 119 11.55 12.02 6.02
N GLU A 120 11.47 12.06 4.71
CA GLU A 120 11.59 13.28 3.92
C GLU A 120 10.25 13.93 3.64
N ILE A 121 9.19 13.12 3.66
CA ILE A 121 7.84 13.54 3.31
C ILE A 121 6.88 13.04 4.38
N GLU A 122 5.81 13.77 4.59
CA GLU A 122 4.70 13.39 5.45
C GLU A 122 3.44 13.22 4.62
N ILE A 123 2.77 12.07 4.77
CA ILE A 123 1.43 11.86 4.25
C ILE A 123 0.44 12.18 5.37
N LYS A 124 -0.42 13.17 5.16
CA LYS A 124 -1.45 13.59 6.11
C LYS A 124 -2.65 12.65 6.08
N ALA A 125 -3.01 12.18 4.89
CA ALA A 125 -4.13 11.27 4.70
C ALA A 125 -4.01 10.45 3.41
N VAL A 126 -4.54 9.24 3.45
CA VAL A 126 -4.87 8.46 2.26
C VAL A 126 -6.28 8.84 1.84
N THR A 127 -6.46 9.31 0.62
CA THR A 127 -7.75 9.85 0.18
C THR A 127 -8.55 8.87 -0.66
N THR A 128 -9.87 9.09 -0.75
CA THR A 128 -10.74 8.35 -1.67
C THR A 128 -10.78 8.97 -3.07
N HIS A 129 -10.12 10.10 -3.26
CA HIS A 129 -10.07 10.76 -4.55
C HIS A 129 -9.31 9.91 -5.57
N ARG A 130 -9.98 9.56 -6.66
CA ARG A 130 -9.46 8.67 -7.70
C ARG A 130 -9.01 7.28 -7.19
N LEU A 131 -9.56 6.85 -6.06
CA LEU A 131 -9.29 5.52 -5.53
C LEU A 131 -9.90 4.46 -6.45
N VAL A 132 -9.05 3.57 -6.96
CA VAL A 132 -9.44 2.45 -7.81
C VAL A 132 -8.66 1.22 -7.39
N VAL A 133 -9.33 0.09 -7.29
CA VAL A 133 -8.70 -1.23 -7.22
C VAL A 133 -9.39 -2.10 -8.28
N GLY A 134 -8.62 -2.67 -9.18
CA GLY A 134 -9.17 -3.43 -10.28
C GLY A 134 -8.31 -4.61 -10.69
N GLU A 135 -8.94 -5.54 -11.40
CA GLU A 135 -8.29 -6.70 -12.00
C GLU A 135 -8.13 -6.49 -13.50
N VAL A 136 -6.97 -6.82 -14.03
CA VAL A 136 -6.69 -6.83 -15.46
C VAL A 136 -6.64 -8.28 -15.90
N GLN A 137 -7.54 -8.66 -16.82
CA GLN A 137 -7.64 -10.03 -17.29
C GLN A 137 -6.51 -10.39 -18.25
N ALA A 138 -6.26 -11.69 -18.41
CA ALA A 138 -5.30 -12.17 -19.41
C ALA A 138 -5.69 -11.66 -20.80
N GLY A 139 -4.71 -11.13 -21.55
CA GLY A 139 -4.92 -10.56 -22.89
C GLY A 139 -5.43 -9.13 -22.89
N GLN A 140 -5.69 -8.54 -21.73
CA GLN A 140 -6.05 -7.13 -21.60
C GLN A 140 -4.82 -6.32 -21.19
N THR A 141 -4.78 -5.04 -21.60
CA THR A 141 -3.76 -4.08 -21.24
C THR A 141 -4.40 -2.86 -20.60
N LEU A 142 -3.94 -2.50 -19.42
CA LEU A 142 -4.28 -1.25 -18.77
C LEU A 142 -3.33 -0.17 -19.28
N SER A 143 -3.84 0.79 -20.03
CA SER A 143 -3.04 1.93 -20.47
C SER A 143 -2.78 2.90 -19.32
N SER A 144 -1.69 3.65 -19.42
CA SER A 144 -1.36 4.70 -18.46
C SER A 144 -1.62 6.08 -19.08
N PRO A 145 -2.32 6.98 -18.35
CA PRO A 145 -2.42 8.38 -18.75
C PRO A 145 -1.21 9.22 -18.36
N TRP A 146 -0.24 8.65 -17.65
CA TRP A 146 0.96 9.33 -17.16
C TRP A 146 2.21 8.78 -17.84
N ASP A 147 3.08 9.66 -18.32
CA ASP A 147 4.28 9.30 -19.07
C ASP A 147 5.26 8.42 -18.25
N ASP A 148 5.37 8.72 -16.95
CA ASP A 148 6.29 8.02 -16.04
C ASP A 148 5.73 6.71 -15.47
N VAL A 149 4.47 6.39 -15.76
CA VAL A 149 3.81 5.17 -15.28
C VAL A 149 3.61 4.22 -16.47
N PRO A 150 4.17 3.01 -16.43
CA PRO A 150 4.03 2.08 -17.56
C PRO A 150 2.62 1.54 -17.71
N ALA A 151 2.28 1.08 -18.91
CA ALA A 151 1.12 0.25 -19.13
C ALA A 151 1.32 -1.11 -18.43
N PHE A 152 0.23 -1.77 -18.10
CA PHE A 152 0.24 -3.08 -17.43
C PHE A 152 -0.54 -4.11 -18.25
N ASP A 153 0.13 -5.19 -18.59
CA ASP A 153 -0.48 -6.33 -19.27
C ASP A 153 -0.98 -7.36 -18.26
N GLY A 154 -2.24 -7.75 -18.37
CA GLY A 154 -2.81 -8.80 -17.53
C GLY A 154 -2.23 -10.20 -17.81
N PRO A 155 -2.50 -11.17 -16.95
CA PRO A 155 -3.41 -11.06 -15.81
C PRO A 155 -2.73 -10.43 -14.58
N GLY A 156 -3.50 -9.74 -13.77
CA GLY A 156 -3.03 -9.18 -12.51
C GLY A 156 -3.98 -8.13 -11.92
N TRP A 157 -3.49 -7.42 -10.93
CA TRP A 157 -4.23 -6.40 -10.20
C TRP A 157 -3.51 -5.06 -10.23
N TYR A 158 -4.28 -3.99 -10.16
CA TYR A 158 -3.75 -2.64 -10.01
C TYR A 158 -4.56 -1.84 -9.01
N ALA A 159 -3.95 -0.81 -8.47
CA ALA A 159 -4.63 0.18 -7.66
C ALA A 159 -4.08 1.57 -7.92
N ASP A 160 -4.96 2.55 -7.89
CA ASP A 160 -4.63 3.98 -7.87
C ASP A 160 -5.08 4.57 -6.53
N VAL A 161 -4.23 5.38 -5.93
CA VAL A 161 -4.53 6.12 -4.71
C VAL A 161 -3.88 7.49 -4.75
N VAL A 162 -4.51 8.48 -4.13
CA VAL A 162 -3.96 9.83 -3.96
C VAL A 162 -3.70 10.09 -2.48
N PHE A 163 -2.51 10.56 -2.19
CA PHE A 163 -2.08 10.97 -0.85
C PHE A 163 -2.15 12.49 -0.69
N ASP A 164 -2.75 12.96 0.37
CA ASP A 164 -2.67 14.34 0.83
C ASP A 164 -1.34 14.53 1.58
N ILE A 165 -0.53 15.44 1.10
CA ILE A 165 0.81 15.72 1.62
C ILE A 165 1.00 17.14 2.15
#